data_87205353eac4d900c70fde8572606cbb
#
_entry.id   87205353eac4d900c70fde8572606cbb
#
_cell.length_a   1.000
_cell.length_b   1.000
_cell.length_c   1.000
_cell.angle_alpha   90.00
_cell.angle_beta   90.00
_cell.angle_gamma   90.00
#
_symmetry.space_group_name_H-M   'P 1'
#
loop_
_entity.id
_entity.type
_entity.pdbx_description
1 polymer ?
#
loop_
_entity_poly.entity_id
_entity_poly.type
_entity_poly.pdbx_seq_one_letter_code
_entity_poly.pdbx_strand_id
1 'polypeptide(L)'
;MAAMEERMIVSGGDEVRVFAPPKREPQEQIRLEGAGALCVSHGTVFCASDWGDTVWRLDAERLVPTGLFAGGPGMKRILSSPDGTRLLLLCAEADSVLLLDAGCGLPLVLARAGLNPQNIALDETGDVLAVAAGESGEVLLMSARSLTLLRRLSMPGMVFDVTLCGGTVHALCLNDALDATLVTVPQIGARQILPLPGMPGRVVADGGRLLCATEGFLHAVSRDGMRLLHTEHAPGRAGGCQRYAGAMLLFDGLSERIFARSSGGCWNLFCGCAWDMQRLSGKG
;
A
#
# COMPACT_ATOMS: atom_id res chain seq x y z
N MET A 1 32.45 5.73 2.09
CA MET A 1 31.10 5.18 1.79
C MET A 1 30.21 6.37 1.51
N ALA A 2 29.84 6.63 0.25
CA ALA A 2 28.83 7.62 -0.08
C ALA A 2 27.50 7.14 0.49
N ALA A 3 26.82 7.98 1.28
CA ALA A 3 25.47 7.68 1.72
C ALA A 3 24.61 7.52 0.45
N MET A 4 23.99 6.35 0.28
CA MET A 4 23.06 6.12 -0.82
C MET A 4 21.89 7.09 -0.63
N GLU A 5 21.70 7.99 -1.61
CA GLU A 5 20.58 8.93 -1.59
C GLU A 5 19.26 8.13 -1.60
N GLU A 6 18.45 8.31 -0.56
CA GLU A 6 17.09 7.81 -0.56
C GLU A 6 16.31 8.54 -1.65
N ARG A 7 15.71 7.79 -2.57
CA ARG A 7 14.82 8.34 -3.59
C ARG A 7 13.39 7.86 -3.34
N MET A 8 12.43 8.66 -3.73
CA MET A 8 11.01 8.33 -3.67
C MET A 8 10.41 8.43 -5.06
N ILE A 9 9.62 7.45 -5.43
CA ILE A 9 8.84 7.43 -6.66
C ILE A 9 7.37 7.68 -6.35
N VAL A 10 6.73 8.49 -7.17
CA VAL A 10 5.32 8.88 -7.05
C VAL A 10 4.66 8.73 -8.41
N SER A 11 3.50 8.09 -8.45
CA SER A 11 2.62 8.07 -9.62
C SER A 11 1.44 9.02 -9.45
N GLY A 12 0.88 9.50 -10.52
CA GLY A 12 -0.35 10.28 -10.57
C GLY A 12 -0.34 11.34 -11.67
N GLY A 13 -1.53 11.71 -12.15
CA GLY A 13 -1.71 12.68 -13.22
C GLY A 13 -1.06 12.26 -14.54
N ASP A 14 -1.16 10.97 -14.89
CA ASP A 14 -0.52 10.38 -16.07
C ASP A 14 1.02 10.45 -16.08
N GLU A 15 1.62 10.53 -14.88
CA GLU A 15 3.07 10.64 -14.75
C GLU A 15 3.60 9.75 -13.63
N VAL A 16 4.83 9.30 -13.80
CA VAL A 16 5.68 8.76 -12.73
C VAL A 16 6.86 9.68 -12.52
N ARG A 17 7.08 10.13 -11.28
CA ARG A 17 8.06 11.13 -10.90
C ARG A 17 8.98 10.58 -9.82
N VAL A 18 10.28 10.90 -9.89
CA VAL A 18 11.28 10.56 -8.89
C VAL A 18 11.75 11.81 -8.16
N PHE A 19 11.74 11.74 -6.85
CA PHE A 19 12.22 12.77 -5.96
C PHE A 19 13.44 12.27 -5.19
N ALA A 20 14.42 13.15 -4.95
CA ALA A 20 15.54 12.89 -4.07
C ALA A 20 15.71 14.04 -3.06
N PRO A 21 15.92 13.71 -1.76
CA PRO A 21 16.08 14.75 -0.74
C PRO A 21 17.32 15.61 -1.01
N PRO A 22 17.31 16.85 -0.60
CA PRO A 22 16.20 17.58 0.06
C PRO A 22 15.25 18.26 -0.93
N LYS A 23 15.38 18.01 -2.24
CA LYS A 23 14.60 18.68 -3.29
C LYS A 23 13.13 18.24 -3.26
N ARG A 24 12.23 19.21 -3.46
CA ARG A 24 10.78 18.99 -3.63
C ARG A 24 10.36 18.96 -5.11
N GLU A 25 11.26 19.25 -6.02
CA GLU A 25 11.04 19.13 -7.45
C GLU A 25 11.47 17.73 -7.91
N PRO A 26 10.72 17.12 -8.84
CA PRO A 26 11.11 15.83 -9.39
C PRO A 26 12.45 15.96 -10.13
N GLN A 27 13.34 15.01 -9.92
CA GLN A 27 14.61 14.93 -10.66
C GLN A 27 14.42 14.27 -12.02
N GLU A 28 13.50 13.33 -12.07
CA GLU A 28 13.16 12.58 -13.26
C GLU A 28 11.65 12.40 -13.31
N GLN A 29 11.09 12.37 -14.52
CA GLN A 29 9.68 12.10 -14.74
C GLN A 29 9.46 11.42 -16.09
N ILE A 30 8.44 10.57 -16.15
CA ILE A 30 7.97 9.96 -17.39
C ILE A 30 6.45 10.04 -17.46
N ARG A 31 5.92 10.31 -18.65
CA ARG A 31 4.49 10.26 -18.89
C ARG A 31 4.05 8.84 -19.17
N LEU A 32 3.12 8.34 -18.36
CA LEU A 32 2.45 7.04 -18.51
C LEU A 32 0.96 7.25 -18.29
N GLU A 33 0.19 7.02 -19.32
CA GLU A 33 -1.28 7.20 -19.28
C GLU A 33 -1.90 6.31 -18.21
N GLY A 34 -2.65 6.92 -17.28
CA GLY A 34 -3.28 6.23 -16.16
C GLY A 34 -2.30 5.71 -15.12
N ALA A 35 -1.16 6.37 -14.91
CA ALA A 35 -0.19 5.95 -13.89
C ALA A 35 -0.83 5.84 -12.50
N GLY A 36 -1.06 4.63 -12.04
CA GLY A 36 -1.75 4.27 -10.79
C GLY A 36 -0.82 3.61 -9.76
N ALA A 37 -1.19 2.43 -9.29
CA ALA A 37 -0.46 1.72 -8.24
C ALA A 37 0.98 1.39 -8.61
N LEU A 38 1.91 1.57 -7.66
CA LEU A 38 3.34 1.36 -7.84
C LEU A 38 3.86 0.19 -7.00
N CYS A 39 4.83 -0.51 -7.55
CA CYS A 39 5.68 -1.44 -6.81
C CYS A 39 7.13 -1.30 -7.27
N VAL A 40 8.07 -1.28 -6.32
CA VAL A 40 9.50 -1.24 -6.59
C VAL A 40 10.13 -2.56 -6.15
N SER A 41 10.82 -3.23 -7.04
CA SER A 41 11.46 -4.51 -6.77
C SER A 41 12.73 -4.69 -7.58
N HIS A 42 13.85 -4.98 -6.93
CA HIS A 42 15.12 -5.35 -7.56
C HIS A 42 15.56 -4.43 -8.71
N GLY A 43 15.50 -3.10 -8.49
CA GLY A 43 15.88 -2.11 -9.50
C GLY A 43 14.88 -1.95 -10.66
N THR A 44 13.68 -2.50 -10.50
CA THR A 44 12.56 -2.37 -11.43
C THR A 44 11.39 -1.67 -10.75
N VAL A 45 10.75 -0.77 -11.47
CA VAL A 45 9.47 -0.16 -11.08
C VAL A 45 8.38 -0.78 -11.91
N PHE A 46 7.34 -1.25 -11.26
CA PHE A 46 6.10 -1.67 -11.89
C PHE A 46 5.02 -0.63 -11.58
N CYS A 47 4.36 -0.13 -12.61
CA CYS A 47 3.27 0.83 -12.51
C CYS A 47 2.03 0.25 -13.16
N ALA A 48 1.00 -0.02 -12.35
CA ALA A 48 -0.30 -0.47 -12.87
C ALA A 48 -1.10 0.73 -13.37
N SER A 49 -1.73 0.59 -14.53
CA SER A 49 -2.65 1.62 -15.04
C SER A 49 -3.94 1.63 -14.24
N ASP A 50 -4.41 2.81 -13.86
CA ASP A 50 -5.70 3.00 -13.18
C ASP A 50 -6.89 2.89 -14.16
N TRP A 51 -6.67 3.21 -15.42
CA TRP A 51 -7.71 3.27 -16.47
C TRP A 51 -7.74 2.07 -17.40
N GLY A 52 -6.72 1.22 -17.34
CA GLY A 52 -6.54 0.11 -18.27
C GLY A 52 -5.99 -1.14 -17.62
N ASP A 53 -5.94 -2.20 -18.42
CA ASP A 53 -5.45 -3.52 -17.97
C ASP A 53 -3.94 -3.66 -18.21
N THR A 54 -3.17 -2.59 -18.00
CA THR A 54 -1.76 -2.53 -18.36
C THR A 54 -0.87 -2.34 -17.14
N VAL A 55 0.23 -3.08 -17.09
CA VAL A 55 1.33 -2.89 -16.13
C VAL A 55 2.59 -2.50 -16.88
N TRP A 56 3.06 -1.30 -16.63
CA TRP A 56 4.34 -0.80 -17.13
C TRP A 56 5.49 -1.35 -16.31
N ARG A 57 6.53 -1.81 -16.96
CA ARG A 57 7.80 -2.17 -16.35
C ARG A 57 8.84 -1.14 -16.73
N LEU A 58 9.47 -0.51 -15.73
CA LEU A 58 10.45 0.56 -15.92
C LEU A 58 11.76 0.19 -15.23
N ASP A 59 12.88 0.63 -15.79
CA ASP A 59 14.15 0.68 -15.09
C ASP A 59 14.08 1.74 -13.97
N ALA A 60 14.44 1.35 -12.74
CA ALA A 60 14.31 2.24 -11.57
C ALA A 60 15.36 3.36 -11.53
N GLU A 61 16.48 3.22 -12.23
CA GLU A 61 17.53 4.23 -12.26
C GLU A 61 17.26 5.32 -13.30
N ARG A 62 16.71 4.93 -14.46
CA ARG A 62 16.55 5.80 -15.65
C ARG A 62 15.10 6.15 -15.97
N LEU A 63 14.13 5.57 -15.25
CA LEU A 63 12.69 5.69 -15.55
C LEU A 63 12.34 5.42 -17.03
N VAL A 64 13.04 4.50 -17.68
CA VAL A 64 12.73 4.12 -19.06
C VAL A 64 11.90 2.84 -19.09
N PRO A 65 10.86 2.76 -19.97
CA PRO A 65 10.08 1.53 -20.14
C PRO A 65 10.97 0.39 -20.63
N THR A 66 10.87 -0.76 -19.95
CA THR A 66 11.57 -1.99 -20.31
C THR A 66 10.63 -3.12 -20.67
N GLY A 67 9.33 -2.93 -20.48
CA GLY A 67 8.27 -3.88 -20.82
C GLY A 67 6.89 -3.37 -20.52
N LEU A 68 5.91 -4.08 -21.08
CA LEU A 68 4.49 -3.86 -20.90
C LEU A 68 3.82 -5.21 -20.70
N PHE A 69 3.04 -5.36 -19.63
CA PHE A 69 2.32 -6.59 -19.30
C PHE A 69 0.82 -6.35 -19.34
N ALA A 70 0.07 -7.40 -19.65
CA ALA A 70 -1.36 -7.39 -19.41
C ALA A 70 -1.63 -7.62 -17.91
N GLY A 71 -2.43 -6.77 -17.32
CA GLY A 71 -2.93 -6.89 -15.96
C GLY A 71 -4.39 -7.34 -15.93
N GLY A 72 -5.21 -6.69 -15.12
CA GLY A 72 -6.65 -6.94 -15.01
C GLY A 72 -7.41 -5.66 -14.68
N PRO A 73 -8.75 -5.68 -14.76
CA PRO A 73 -9.56 -4.49 -14.61
C PRO A 73 -9.54 -3.93 -13.18
N GLY A 74 -9.43 -2.61 -13.09
CA GLY A 74 -9.47 -1.89 -11.82
C GLY A 74 -8.31 -2.22 -10.88
N MET A 75 -7.07 -2.15 -11.37
CA MET A 75 -5.87 -2.46 -10.59
C MET A 75 -5.63 -1.42 -9.49
N LYS A 76 -6.02 -1.71 -8.25
CA LYS A 76 -5.82 -0.84 -7.09
C LYS A 76 -4.46 -0.98 -6.42
N ARG A 77 -3.84 -2.17 -6.52
CA ARG A 77 -2.58 -2.49 -5.84
C ARG A 77 -1.73 -3.43 -6.65
N ILE A 78 -0.45 -3.24 -6.54
CA ILE A 78 0.58 -4.12 -7.08
C ILE A 78 1.65 -4.36 -6.01
N LEU A 79 1.99 -5.61 -5.77
CA LEU A 79 3.07 -6.03 -4.87
C LEU A 79 4.00 -6.97 -5.61
N SER A 80 5.27 -6.98 -5.22
CA SER A 80 6.26 -7.96 -5.67
C SER A 80 6.53 -8.98 -4.56
N SER A 81 6.74 -10.23 -4.94
CA SER A 81 7.33 -11.21 -4.03
C SER A 81 8.73 -10.75 -3.58
N PRO A 82 9.21 -11.14 -2.39
CA PRO A 82 10.52 -10.72 -1.88
C PRO A 82 11.69 -11.11 -2.78
N ASP A 83 11.56 -12.20 -3.53
CA ASP A 83 12.56 -12.67 -4.52
C ASP A 83 12.47 -11.92 -5.86
N GLY A 84 11.48 -11.04 -6.03
CA GLY A 84 11.26 -10.26 -7.26
C GLY A 84 10.77 -11.06 -8.46
N THR A 85 10.44 -12.34 -8.31
CA THR A 85 10.05 -13.21 -9.43
C THR A 85 8.57 -13.12 -9.80
N ARG A 86 7.73 -12.61 -8.91
CA ARG A 86 6.27 -12.59 -9.07
C ARG A 86 5.67 -11.23 -8.72
N LEU A 87 4.58 -10.90 -9.38
CA LEU A 87 3.74 -9.74 -9.09
C LEU A 87 2.36 -10.20 -8.67
N LEU A 88 1.83 -9.57 -7.64
CA LEU A 88 0.48 -9.77 -7.11
C LEU A 88 -0.31 -8.50 -7.39
N LEU A 89 -1.35 -8.58 -8.19
CA LEU A 89 -2.20 -7.46 -8.58
C LEU A 89 -3.58 -7.62 -7.97
N LEU A 90 -4.05 -6.60 -7.27
CA LEU A 90 -5.44 -6.52 -6.82
C LEU A 90 -6.28 -5.87 -7.92
N CYS A 91 -7.12 -6.65 -8.56
CA CYS A 91 -8.05 -6.26 -9.62
C CYS A 91 -9.44 -6.08 -8.99
N ALA A 92 -9.73 -4.86 -8.52
CA ALA A 92 -10.92 -4.62 -7.71
C ALA A 92 -12.23 -4.73 -8.50
N GLU A 93 -12.27 -4.32 -9.76
CA GLU A 93 -13.46 -4.46 -10.61
C GLU A 93 -13.77 -5.91 -10.97
N ALA A 94 -12.79 -6.80 -10.91
CA ALA A 94 -12.95 -8.24 -11.13
C ALA A 94 -13.08 -9.04 -9.83
N ASP A 95 -13.12 -8.38 -8.67
CA ASP A 95 -13.13 -9.04 -7.36
C ASP A 95 -12.05 -10.13 -7.22
N SER A 96 -10.83 -9.85 -7.72
CA SER A 96 -9.80 -10.86 -7.88
C SER A 96 -8.39 -10.39 -7.53
N VAL A 97 -7.52 -11.35 -7.24
CA VAL A 97 -6.06 -11.19 -7.24
C VAL A 97 -5.50 -11.96 -8.41
N LEU A 98 -4.63 -11.32 -9.18
CA LEU A 98 -3.89 -11.90 -10.29
C LEU A 98 -2.42 -12.05 -9.90
N LEU A 99 -1.87 -13.24 -10.09
CA LEU A 99 -0.45 -13.54 -9.93
C LEU A 99 0.20 -13.59 -11.32
N LEU A 100 1.24 -12.78 -11.52
CA LEU A 100 2.03 -12.75 -12.77
C LEU A 100 3.48 -13.17 -12.50
N ASP A 101 4.12 -13.68 -13.52
CA ASP A 101 5.58 -13.73 -13.62
C ASP A 101 6.14 -12.32 -13.83
N ALA A 102 7.05 -11.87 -12.97
CA ALA A 102 7.57 -10.49 -13.01
C ALA A 102 8.59 -10.27 -14.16
N GLY A 103 9.17 -11.33 -14.72
CA GLY A 103 10.12 -11.25 -15.81
C GLY A 103 9.45 -11.06 -17.17
N CYS A 104 8.38 -11.80 -17.44
CA CYS A 104 7.72 -11.85 -18.74
C CYS A 104 6.23 -11.41 -18.73
N GLY A 105 5.64 -11.17 -17.55
CA GLY A 105 4.25 -10.74 -17.43
C GLY A 105 3.21 -11.84 -17.69
N LEU A 106 3.62 -13.12 -17.75
CA LEU A 106 2.68 -14.21 -17.95
C LEU A 106 1.75 -14.37 -16.74
N PRO A 107 0.44 -14.46 -16.94
CA PRO A 107 -0.50 -14.77 -15.87
C PRO A 107 -0.30 -16.22 -15.40
N LEU A 108 -0.07 -16.38 -14.09
CA LEU A 108 0.16 -17.68 -13.47
C LEU A 108 -1.10 -18.21 -12.80
N VAL A 109 -1.77 -17.36 -12.02
CA VAL A 109 -2.98 -17.73 -11.26
C VAL A 109 -3.90 -16.51 -11.15
N LEU A 110 -5.20 -16.76 -11.23
CA LEU A 110 -6.26 -15.82 -10.90
C LEU A 110 -7.12 -16.42 -9.80
N ALA A 111 -7.36 -15.66 -8.72
CA ALA A 111 -8.20 -16.12 -7.61
C ALA A 111 -9.17 -15.03 -7.15
N ARG A 112 -10.32 -15.44 -6.61
CA ARG A 112 -11.31 -14.51 -6.04
C ARG A 112 -10.79 -13.86 -4.77
N ALA A 113 -11.03 -12.56 -4.64
CA ALA A 113 -10.58 -11.69 -3.55
C ALA A 113 -11.71 -11.24 -2.59
N GLY A 114 -12.90 -11.81 -2.73
CA GLY A 114 -14.13 -11.32 -2.07
C GLY A 114 -14.74 -10.13 -2.81
N LEU A 115 -15.80 -9.55 -2.25
CA LEU A 115 -16.49 -8.42 -2.89
C LEU A 115 -15.80 -7.09 -2.59
N ASN A 116 -15.60 -6.28 -3.62
CA ASN A 116 -15.00 -4.95 -3.57
C ASN A 116 -13.69 -4.93 -2.76
N PRO A 117 -12.68 -5.70 -3.14
CA PRO A 117 -11.43 -5.78 -2.38
C PRO A 117 -10.70 -4.42 -2.42
N GLN A 118 -10.19 -3.98 -1.26
CA GLN A 118 -9.66 -2.64 -1.08
C GLN A 118 -8.14 -2.60 -1.07
N ASN A 119 -7.52 -3.59 -0.47
CA ASN A 119 -6.06 -3.66 -0.37
C ASN A 119 -5.54 -5.09 -0.22
N ILE A 120 -4.24 -5.27 -0.51
CA ILE A 120 -3.49 -6.50 -0.28
C ILE A 120 -2.19 -6.19 0.47
N ALA A 121 -1.75 -7.13 1.31
CA ALA A 121 -0.48 -7.05 2.00
C ALA A 121 0.20 -8.42 2.04
N LEU A 122 1.52 -8.43 1.88
CA LEU A 122 2.34 -9.62 2.12
C LEU A 122 2.87 -9.63 3.55
N ASP A 123 3.04 -10.81 4.10
CA ASP A 123 3.80 -10.99 5.32
C ASP A 123 5.31 -10.75 5.07
N GLU A 124 6.10 -10.72 6.13
CA GLU A 124 7.54 -10.44 6.07
C GLU A 124 8.33 -11.50 5.28
N THR A 125 7.80 -12.72 5.19
CA THR A 125 8.42 -13.82 4.42
C THR A 125 8.00 -13.83 2.95
N GLY A 126 6.88 -13.17 2.63
CA GLY A 126 6.26 -13.19 1.32
C GLY A 126 5.53 -14.50 0.98
N ASP A 127 5.23 -15.34 1.98
CA ASP A 127 4.51 -16.59 1.80
C ASP A 127 2.99 -16.44 1.95
N VAL A 128 2.55 -15.47 2.76
CA VAL A 128 1.14 -15.21 3.04
C VAL A 128 0.72 -13.85 2.49
N LEU A 129 -0.31 -13.86 1.68
CA LEU A 129 -1.02 -12.69 1.19
C LEU A 129 -2.29 -12.49 2.02
N ALA A 130 -2.46 -11.32 2.62
CA ALA A 130 -3.74 -10.88 3.18
C ALA A 130 -4.47 -10.01 2.16
N VAL A 131 -5.77 -10.22 2.03
CA VAL A 131 -6.67 -9.44 1.17
C VAL A 131 -7.76 -8.82 2.02
N ALA A 132 -7.90 -7.50 1.98
CA ALA A 132 -9.01 -6.76 2.57
C ALA A 132 -10.23 -6.88 1.64
N ALA A 133 -11.10 -7.85 1.86
CA ALA A 133 -12.32 -8.06 1.09
C ALA A 133 -13.42 -7.13 1.63
N GLY A 134 -13.46 -5.89 1.11
CA GLY A 134 -14.17 -4.74 1.67
C GLY A 134 -15.61 -5.03 2.05
N GLU A 135 -16.50 -5.15 1.07
CA GLU A 135 -17.94 -5.38 1.28
C GLU A 135 -18.26 -6.77 1.84
N SER A 136 -17.39 -7.75 1.64
CA SER A 136 -17.56 -9.05 2.27
C SER A 136 -17.37 -9.01 3.79
N GLY A 137 -16.78 -7.93 4.35
CA GLY A 137 -16.42 -7.84 5.76
C GLY A 137 -15.44 -8.93 6.20
N GLU A 138 -14.50 -9.29 5.34
CA GLU A 138 -13.55 -10.37 5.59
C GLU A 138 -12.12 -9.96 5.28
N VAL A 139 -11.17 -10.58 5.97
CA VAL A 139 -9.78 -10.68 5.51
C VAL A 139 -9.54 -12.11 5.05
N LEU A 140 -9.10 -12.25 3.79
CA LEU A 140 -8.70 -13.54 3.24
C LEU A 140 -7.19 -13.69 3.38
N LEU A 141 -6.74 -14.77 4.01
CA LEU A 141 -5.33 -15.16 4.00
C LEU A 141 -5.13 -16.21 2.91
N MET A 142 -4.23 -15.96 2.00
CA MET A 142 -3.96 -16.80 0.84
C MET A 142 -2.46 -17.13 0.77
N SER A 143 -2.12 -18.25 0.18
CA SER A 143 -0.73 -18.50 -0.22
C SER A 143 -0.32 -17.49 -1.30
N ALA A 144 0.73 -16.72 -1.07
CA ALA A 144 1.21 -15.75 -2.07
C ALA A 144 1.80 -16.43 -3.32
N ARG A 145 2.13 -17.72 -3.24
CA ARG A 145 2.71 -18.50 -4.35
C ARG A 145 1.68 -19.12 -5.29
N SER A 146 0.49 -19.45 -4.75
CA SER A 146 -0.53 -20.19 -5.50
C SER A 146 -1.92 -19.57 -5.45
N LEU A 147 -2.08 -18.49 -4.68
CA LEU A 147 -3.35 -17.85 -4.35
C LEU A 147 -4.41 -18.81 -3.76
N THR A 148 -3.95 -19.95 -3.23
CA THR A 148 -4.85 -20.88 -2.52
C THR A 148 -5.28 -20.24 -1.20
N LEU A 149 -6.57 -20.26 -0.93
CA LEU A 149 -7.14 -19.76 0.31
C LEU A 149 -6.67 -20.63 1.49
N LEU A 150 -6.03 -19.98 2.48
CA LEU A 150 -5.56 -20.62 3.71
C LEU A 150 -6.56 -20.41 4.85
N ARG A 151 -7.12 -19.21 4.98
CA ARG A 151 -8.02 -18.84 6.07
C ARG A 151 -8.92 -17.66 5.69
N ARG A 152 -10.16 -17.67 6.24
CA ARG A 152 -11.07 -16.50 6.24
C ARG A 152 -11.19 -15.95 7.65
N LEU A 153 -11.13 -14.64 7.77
CA LEU A 153 -11.30 -13.93 9.03
C LEU A 153 -12.47 -12.95 8.86
N SER A 154 -13.58 -13.23 9.52
CA SER A 154 -14.72 -12.30 9.54
C SER A 154 -14.38 -11.06 10.38
N MET A 155 -14.71 -9.86 9.90
CA MET A 155 -14.47 -8.57 10.54
C MET A 155 -15.78 -7.90 10.96
N PRO A 156 -15.75 -6.97 11.92
CA PRO A 156 -16.97 -6.31 12.44
C PRO A 156 -17.43 -5.15 11.54
N GLY A 157 -17.20 -5.20 10.24
CA GLY A 157 -17.59 -4.16 9.30
C GLY A 157 -16.82 -4.23 7.99
N MET A 158 -16.99 -3.24 7.14
CA MET A 158 -16.32 -3.15 5.86
C MET A 158 -14.80 -2.98 6.05
N VAL A 159 -13.99 -3.81 5.39
CA VAL A 159 -12.54 -3.78 5.53
C VAL A 159 -11.91 -2.84 4.50
N PHE A 160 -11.25 -1.79 4.97
CA PHE A 160 -10.59 -0.80 4.10
C PHE A 160 -9.13 -1.13 3.84
N ASP A 161 -8.44 -1.62 4.85
CA ASP A 161 -7.02 -1.90 4.72
C ASP A 161 -6.58 -3.04 5.63
N VAL A 162 -5.46 -3.67 5.28
CA VAL A 162 -4.88 -4.77 6.03
C VAL A 162 -3.36 -4.70 5.99
N THR A 163 -2.71 -5.08 7.09
CA THR A 163 -1.27 -5.35 7.13
C THR A 163 -0.99 -6.61 7.95
N LEU A 164 0.11 -7.27 7.63
CA LEU A 164 0.62 -8.42 8.34
C LEU A 164 1.91 -8.05 9.07
N CYS A 165 2.02 -8.43 10.33
CA CYS A 165 3.21 -8.15 11.13
C CYS A 165 3.46 -9.24 12.15
N GLY A 166 4.57 -9.97 12.03
CA GLY A 166 4.91 -11.09 12.93
C GLY A 166 3.81 -12.16 12.99
N GLY A 167 3.19 -12.46 11.85
CA GLY A 167 2.08 -13.41 11.74
C GLY A 167 0.74 -12.93 12.30
N THR A 168 0.66 -11.70 12.80
CA THR A 168 -0.57 -11.05 13.26
C THR A 168 -1.20 -10.26 12.13
N VAL A 169 -2.52 -10.38 11.96
CA VAL A 169 -3.31 -9.59 11.02
C VAL A 169 -3.83 -8.34 11.71
N HIS A 170 -3.59 -7.18 11.11
CA HIS A 170 -4.18 -5.92 11.53
C HIS A 170 -5.03 -5.38 10.39
N ALA A 171 -6.34 -5.27 10.63
CA ALA A 171 -7.31 -4.77 9.65
C ALA A 171 -7.93 -3.46 10.12
N LEU A 172 -8.02 -2.49 9.23
CA LEU A 172 -8.72 -1.24 9.48
C LEU A 172 -10.12 -1.32 8.86
N CYS A 173 -11.14 -1.31 9.71
CA CYS A 173 -12.52 -1.51 9.32
C CYS A 173 -13.35 -0.24 9.54
N LEU A 174 -14.39 -0.05 8.75
CA LEU A 174 -15.44 0.94 8.98
C LEU A 174 -16.52 0.30 9.87
N ASN A 175 -16.87 0.97 10.97
CA ASN A 175 -17.94 0.55 11.84
C ASN A 175 -19.28 1.26 11.48
N ASP A 176 -20.35 0.89 12.16
CA ASP A 176 -21.69 1.46 11.93
C ASP A 176 -21.80 2.97 12.24
N ALA A 177 -20.89 3.51 13.06
CA ALA A 177 -20.80 4.94 13.35
C ALA A 177 -20.01 5.73 12.30
N LEU A 178 -19.57 5.09 11.22
CA LEU A 178 -18.70 5.62 10.16
C LEU A 178 -17.30 6.01 10.66
N ASP A 179 -16.88 5.47 11.79
CA ASP A 179 -15.54 5.62 12.32
C ASP A 179 -14.68 4.39 12.04
N ALA A 180 -13.37 4.57 12.15
CA ALA A 180 -12.43 3.48 11.98
C ALA A 180 -12.40 2.57 13.21
N THR A 181 -12.16 1.30 12.97
CA THR A 181 -11.88 0.29 14.00
C THR A 181 -10.68 -0.53 13.58
N LEU A 182 -9.61 -0.48 14.35
CA LEU A 182 -8.48 -1.39 14.18
C LEU A 182 -8.81 -2.74 14.81
N VAL A 183 -8.84 -3.77 13.98
CA VAL A 183 -9.06 -5.15 14.41
C VAL A 183 -7.75 -5.91 14.31
N THR A 184 -7.27 -6.42 15.43
CA THR A 184 -6.04 -7.21 15.51
C THR A 184 -6.39 -8.67 15.77
N VAL A 185 -5.94 -9.54 14.88
CA VAL A 185 -6.14 -11.00 14.97
C VAL A 185 -4.76 -11.66 15.07
N PRO A 186 -4.32 -12.03 16.29
CA PRO A 186 -3.06 -12.75 16.46
C PRO A 186 -3.17 -14.19 15.93
N GLN A 187 -2.01 -14.82 15.67
CA GLN A 187 -1.98 -16.25 15.33
C GLN A 187 -2.61 -17.12 16.42
N ILE A 188 -2.33 -16.77 17.67
CA ILE A 188 -2.82 -17.46 18.86
C ILE A 188 -3.40 -16.40 19.81
N GLY A 189 -4.60 -16.63 20.31
CA GLY A 189 -5.26 -15.72 21.25
C GLY A 189 -6.56 -15.12 20.71
N ALA A 190 -7.14 -14.24 21.50
CA ALA A 190 -8.40 -13.58 21.16
C ALA A 190 -8.18 -12.38 20.24
N ARG A 191 -9.16 -12.15 19.38
CA ARG A 191 -9.27 -10.91 18.59
C ARG A 191 -9.34 -9.71 19.52
N GLN A 192 -8.70 -8.62 19.10
CA GLN A 192 -8.72 -7.35 19.79
C GLN A 192 -9.29 -6.26 18.88
N ILE A 193 -9.97 -5.31 19.48
CA ILE A 193 -10.68 -4.25 18.78
C ILE A 193 -10.33 -2.93 19.45
N LEU A 194 -9.81 -1.98 18.66
CA LEU A 194 -9.47 -0.63 19.10
C LEU A 194 -10.23 0.38 18.22
N PRO A 195 -11.23 1.10 18.76
CA PRO A 195 -11.90 2.18 18.04
C PRO A 195 -10.93 3.35 17.80
N LEU A 196 -11.00 3.94 16.62
CA LEU A 196 -10.23 5.12 16.21
C LEU A 196 -11.17 6.13 15.57
N PRO A 197 -11.05 7.44 15.87
CA PRO A 197 -11.90 8.46 15.27
C PRO A 197 -11.57 8.65 13.78
N GLY A 198 -12.58 9.04 13.02
CA GLY A 198 -12.51 9.33 11.58
C GLY A 198 -12.64 8.10 10.70
N MET A 199 -13.02 8.31 9.44
CA MET A 199 -13.19 7.23 8.47
C MET A 199 -11.85 6.51 8.21
N PRO A 200 -11.87 5.17 8.03
CA PRO A 200 -10.64 4.40 7.81
C PRO A 200 -9.94 4.79 6.50
N GLY A 201 -8.63 4.87 6.54
CA GLY A 201 -7.75 5.05 5.39
C GLY A 201 -6.77 3.90 5.28
N ARG A 202 -5.62 3.98 5.97
CA ARG A 202 -4.50 3.01 5.83
C ARG A 202 -3.96 2.55 7.18
N VAL A 203 -3.50 1.31 7.22
CA VAL A 203 -2.70 0.77 8.32
C VAL A 203 -1.37 0.23 7.82
N VAL A 204 -0.27 0.68 8.42
CA VAL A 204 1.08 0.23 8.07
C VAL A 204 1.89 -0.09 9.31
N ALA A 205 2.75 -1.10 9.22
CA ALA A 205 3.73 -1.38 10.26
C ALA A 205 4.93 -0.44 10.12
N ASP A 206 5.29 0.27 11.21
CA ASP A 206 6.43 1.19 11.26
C ASP A 206 7.30 0.86 12.47
N GLY A 207 8.29 0.01 12.28
CA GLY A 207 9.18 -0.45 13.34
C GLY A 207 8.43 -1.21 14.44
N GLY A 208 8.44 -0.71 15.67
CA GLY A 208 7.78 -1.32 16.83
C GLY A 208 6.31 -0.95 17.02
N ARG A 209 5.66 -0.29 16.06
CA ARG A 209 4.29 0.22 16.15
C ARG A 209 3.53 0.08 14.86
N LEU A 210 2.23 0.32 14.91
CA LEU A 210 1.34 0.51 13.76
C LEU A 210 1.07 2.02 13.60
N LEU A 211 0.99 2.46 12.35
CA LEU A 211 0.47 3.77 11.99
C LEU A 211 -0.87 3.54 11.30
N CYS A 212 -1.93 4.06 11.91
CA CYS A 212 -3.28 4.00 11.38
C CYS A 212 -3.67 5.42 10.94
N ALA A 213 -3.84 5.60 9.67
CA ALA A 213 -4.28 6.87 9.11
C ALA A 213 -5.80 6.82 8.89
N THR A 214 -6.49 7.79 9.47
CA THR A 214 -7.94 7.98 9.30
C THR A 214 -8.21 9.39 8.78
N GLU A 215 -9.45 9.70 8.45
CA GLU A 215 -9.80 11.05 8.02
C GLU A 215 -9.52 12.07 9.12
N GLY A 216 -8.62 13.01 8.84
CA GLY A 216 -8.20 14.07 9.77
C GLY A 216 -7.16 13.65 10.81
N PHE A 217 -6.76 12.37 10.90
CA PHE A 217 -5.87 11.90 11.96
C PHE A 217 -4.82 10.89 11.49
N LEU A 218 -3.68 10.91 12.19
CA LEU A 218 -2.68 9.84 12.16
C LEU A 218 -2.50 9.30 13.58
N HIS A 219 -2.79 8.03 13.76
CA HIS A 219 -2.71 7.34 15.04
C HIS A 219 -1.48 6.44 15.09
N ALA A 220 -0.65 6.58 16.12
CA ALA A 220 0.36 5.60 16.45
C ALA A 220 -0.23 4.62 17.47
N VAL A 221 -0.22 3.34 17.14
CA VAL A 221 -0.76 2.25 17.96
C VAL A 221 0.36 1.27 18.29
N SER A 222 0.33 0.65 19.47
CA SER A 222 1.28 -0.40 19.82
C SER A 222 1.22 -1.55 18.79
N ARG A 223 2.36 -2.24 18.59
CA ARG A 223 2.46 -3.32 17.59
C ARG A 223 1.46 -4.45 17.81
N ASP A 224 1.07 -4.70 19.05
CA ASP A 224 0.02 -5.67 19.40
C ASP A 224 -1.40 -5.19 19.08
N GLY A 225 -1.56 -3.94 18.63
CA GLY A 225 -2.85 -3.34 18.30
C GLY A 225 -3.73 -2.98 19.49
N MET A 226 -3.22 -3.05 20.73
CA MET A 226 -4.02 -2.94 21.93
C MET A 226 -4.09 -1.53 22.51
N ARG A 227 -3.08 -0.69 22.26
CA ARG A 227 -2.97 0.61 22.90
C ARG A 227 -2.72 1.71 21.88
N LEU A 228 -3.56 2.74 21.96
CA LEU A 228 -3.30 4.02 21.30
C LEU A 228 -2.12 4.70 22.02
N LEU A 229 -1.03 4.91 21.31
CA LEU A 229 0.18 5.54 21.84
C LEU A 229 0.14 7.06 21.67
N HIS A 230 -0.35 7.50 20.51
CA HIS A 230 -0.40 8.90 20.13
C HIS A 230 -1.41 9.13 19.00
N THR A 231 -2.06 10.28 19.01
CA THR A 231 -2.91 10.77 17.91
C THR A 231 -2.50 12.18 17.55
N GLU A 232 -2.40 12.47 16.29
CA GLU A 232 -2.17 13.81 15.77
C GLU A 232 -3.12 14.14 14.64
N HIS A 233 -3.41 15.42 14.46
CA HIS A 233 -4.14 15.88 13.29
C HIS A 233 -3.29 15.73 12.03
N ALA A 234 -3.89 15.20 10.98
CA ALA A 234 -3.28 14.99 9.69
C ALA A 234 -4.19 15.56 8.59
N PRO A 235 -3.65 16.08 7.49
CA PRO A 235 -4.47 16.62 6.42
C PRO A 235 -5.20 15.50 5.67
N GLY A 236 -6.45 15.75 5.32
CA GLY A 236 -7.25 14.96 4.41
C GLY A 236 -7.59 13.54 4.88
N ARG A 237 -7.88 12.68 3.91
CA ARG A 237 -8.15 11.25 4.09
C ARG A 237 -6.96 10.43 3.62
N ALA A 238 -6.19 9.92 4.55
CA ALA A 238 -4.93 9.24 4.23
C ALA A 238 -5.14 7.95 3.42
N GLY A 239 -4.71 7.97 2.18
CA GLY A 239 -4.58 6.81 1.29
C GLY A 239 -3.25 6.07 1.45
N GLY A 240 -2.28 6.63 2.16
CA GLY A 240 -1.00 6.01 2.47
C GLY A 240 -0.15 6.86 3.39
N CYS A 241 0.76 6.22 4.13
CA CYS A 241 1.79 6.94 4.87
C CYS A 241 3.12 6.19 4.79
N GLN A 242 4.23 6.93 4.76
CA GLN A 242 5.58 6.38 4.64
C GLN A 242 6.62 7.31 5.23
N ARG A 243 7.72 6.75 5.78
CA ARG A 243 8.89 7.54 6.16
C ARG A 243 9.82 7.76 4.97
N TYR A 244 10.30 9.00 4.83
CA TYR A 244 11.23 9.39 3.79
C TYR A 244 12.18 10.48 4.29
N ALA A 245 13.49 10.25 4.21
CA ALA A 245 14.53 11.20 4.62
C ALA A 245 14.28 11.84 6.01
N GLY A 246 13.85 11.05 6.98
CA GLY A 246 13.53 11.51 8.35
C GLY A 246 12.18 12.23 8.50
N ALA A 247 11.48 12.51 7.41
CA ALA A 247 10.12 13.04 7.43
C ALA A 247 9.07 11.92 7.36
N MET A 248 7.88 12.20 7.88
CA MET A 248 6.69 11.40 7.60
C MET A 248 6.00 11.99 6.37
N LEU A 249 5.73 11.16 5.39
CA LEU A 249 4.90 11.49 4.24
C LEU A 249 3.52 10.89 4.41
N LEU A 250 2.51 11.64 4.07
CA LEU A 250 1.11 11.23 4.07
C LEU A 250 0.54 11.51 2.68
N PHE A 251 -0.02 10.48 2.06
CA PHE A 251 -0.79 10.61 0.84
C PHE A 251 -2.26 10.84 1.19
N ASP A 252 -2.85 11.93 0.72
CA ASP A 252 -4.28 12.20 0.83
C ASP A 252 -5.00 11.71 -0.45
N GLY A 253 -5.73 10.62 -0.31
CA GLY A 253 -6.43 9.97 -1.43
C GLY A 253 -7.61 10.77 -1.99
N LEU A 254 -8.10 11.81 -1.27
CA LEU A 254 -9.19 12.67 -1.77
C LEU A 254 -8.67 13.82 -2.62
N SER A 255 -7.58 14.46 -2.18
CA SER A 255 -6.99 15.60 -2.90
C SER A 255 -5.85 15.23 -3.83
N GLU A 256 -5.49 13.95 -3.89
CA GLU A 256 -4.35 13.44 -4.65
C GLU A 256 -3.05 14.20 -4.35
N ARG A 257 -2.81 14.46 -3.08
CA ARG A 257 -1.67 15.24 -2.61
C ARG A 257 -0.83 14.47 -1.61
N ILE A 258 0.47 14.70 -1.63
CA ILE A 258 1.39 14.23 -0.60
C ILE A 258 1.75 15.40 0.31
N PHE A 259 1.59 15.18 1.60
CA PHE A 259 2.02 16.10 2.63
C PHE A 259 3.25 15.52 3.34
N ALA A 260 4.20 16.37 3.69
CA ALA A 260 5.39 16.00 4.43
C ALA A 260 5.42 16.71 5.79
N ARG A 261 5.90 15.99 6.82
CA ARG A 261 6.15 16.53 8.15
C ARG A 261 7.48 16.02 8.69
N SER A 262 8.39 16.94 9.01
CA SER A 262 9.57 16.65 9.81
C SER A 262 9.19 16.46 11.29
N SER A 263 10.04 15.82 12.08
CA SER A 263 9.80 15.59 13.52
C SER A 263 9.49 16.91 14.23
N GLY A 264 8.30 16.99 14.86
CA GLY A 264 7.84 18.17 15.58
C GLY A 264 7.33 19.34 14.75
N GLY A 265 7.30 19.23 13.42
CA GLY A 265 6.80 20.28 12.51
C GLY A 265 5.33 20.14 12.11
N CYS A 266 4.83 21.14 11.37
CA CYS A 266 3.51 21.08 10.75
C CYS A 266 3.56 20.28 9.44
N TRP A 267 2.38 19.78 9.02
CA TRP A 267 2.20 19.18 7.70
C TRP A 267 2.30 20.25 6.61
N ASN A 268 3.14 20.02 5.61
CA ASN A 268 3.30 20.89 4.46
C ASN A 268 3.06 20.10 3.18
N LEU A 269 2.46 20.73 2.17
CA LEU A 269 2.33 20.14 0.85
C LEU A 269 3.71 19.80 0.29
N PHE A 270 3.89 18.52 -0.09
CA PHE A 270 5.10 18.02 -0.73
C PHE A 270 4.95 18.00 -2.25
N CYS A 271 3.90 17.34 -2.76
CA CYS A 271 3.54 17.38 -4.18
C CYS A 271 2.03 17.20 -4.37
N GLY A 272 1.51 17.68 -5.51
CA GLY A 272 0.15 17.44 -5.97
C GLY A 272 0.08 16.38 -7.05
N CYS A 273 -1.14 15.99 -7.44
CA CYS A 273 -1.43 14.97 -8.46
C CYS A 273 -0.68 13.66 -8.19
N ALA A 274 -0.79 13.14 -6.96
CA ALA A 274 -0.19 11.89 -6.55
C ALA A 274 -1.27 10.82 -6.41
N TRP A 275 -1.00 9.61 -6.90
CA TRP A 275 -1.88 8.45 -6.78
C TRP A 275 -1.29 7.35 -5.89
N ASP A 276 -0.01 7.13 -5.99
CA ASP A 276 0.74 6.22 -5.11
C ASP A 276 2.18 6.71 -4.92
N MET A 277 2.84 6.24 -3.87
CA MET A 277 4.23 6.56 -3.58
C MET A 277 4.97 5.34 -3.05
N GLN A 278 6.21 5.19 -3.48
CA GLN A 278 7.11 4.12 -3.08
C GLN A 278 8.52 4.65 -2.83
N ARG A 279 9.23 3.99 -1.92
CA ARG A 279 10.64 4.27 -1.68
C ARG A 279 11.51 3.48 -2.65
N LEU A 280 12.41 4.15 -3.34
CA LEU A 280 13.47 3.53 -4.11
C LEU A 280 14.63 3.24 -3.16
N SER A 281 14.83 1.97 -2.81
CA SER A 281 16.07 1.54 -2.13
C SER A 281 17.16 1.42 -3.20
N GLY A 282 18.26 2.14 -3.01
CA GLY A 282 19.42 1.92 -3.85
C GLY A 282 19.90 0.46 -3.74
N LYS A 283 20.54 -0.04 -4.78
CA LYS A 283 21.16 -1.37 -4.76
C LYS A 283 22.18 -1.44 -3.62
N GLY A 284 21.99 -2.40 -2.71
CA GLY A 284 23.01 -2.82 -1.74
C GLY A 284 24.14 -3.56 -2.43
#